data_0757bae1a26450fe8a5e6dcb883c96f1
#
_entry.id   0757bae1a26450fe8a5e6dcb883c96f1
#
_cell.length_a   1.000
_cell.length_b   1.000
_cell.length_c   1.000
_cell.angle_alpha   90.00
_cell.angle_beta   90.00
_cell.angle_gamma   90.00
#
_symmetry.space_group_name_H-M   'P 1'
#
loop_
_entity.id
_entity.type
_entity.pdbx_description
1 polymer ?
#
loop_
_entity_poly.entity_id
_entity_poly.type
_entity_poly.pdbx_seq_one_letter_code
_entity_poly.pdbx_strand_id
1 'polypeptide(L)'
;GWWPDGTFVAVSLDGKLNAIGDDGSVTPVVDMKALDGFGCNDMVVDAQGRSYIGSYQLLDEGQHPGPGNMPGFSHIILVQPDGSARIVADRMTFPNGPVISPDGSTYIVAETFANRLTAFDIEADGSLVNRRVWADLGAPPDGITMDQEGCLWVAVPYYIYGGPGGFIRVREGGEVVDRIDIDGYASYACTLGGAEMKTLFLCQSTLIGRERFQGD
;
A
#
# COMPACT_ATOMS: atom_id res chain seq x y z
N GLY A 1 3.43 10.44 1.60
CA GLY A 1 2.99 11.18 0.40
C GLY A 1 3.24 12.67 0.54
N TRP A 2 2.95 13.42 -0.52
CA TRP A 2 3.13 14.87 -0.54
C TRP A 2 1.85 15.52 -1.01
N TRP A 3 1.37 16.50 -0.26
CA TRP A 3 0.28 17.35 -0.73
C TRP A 3 0.76 18.36 -1.77
N PRO A 4 -0.14 18.93 -2.60
CA PRO A 4 0.23 19.88 -3.65
C PRO A 4 0.93 21.15 -3.16
N ASP A 5 0.75 21.52 -1.89
CA ASP A 5 1.44 22.64 -1.24
C ASP A 5 2.85 22.32 -0.77
N GLY A 6 3.32 21.07 -0.96
CA GLY A 6 4.62 20.58 -0.54
C GLY A 6 4.66 19.99 0.88
N THR A 7 3.55 19.92 1.59
CA THR A 7 3.48 19.31 2.92
C THR A 7 3.71 17.79 2.80
N PHE A 8 4.68 17.27 3.53
CA PHE A 8 4.88 15.83 3.66
C PHE A 8 3.87 15.24 4.63
N VAL A 9 3.17 14.21 4.21
CA VAL A 9 2.18 13.50 5.03
C VAL A 9 2.46 12.01 5.11
N ALA A 10 2.20 11.43 6.27
CA ALA A 10 2.38 10.01 6.52
C ALA A 10 1.27 9.49 7.44
N VAL A 11 0.89 8.24 7.24
CA VAL A 11 0.00 7.53 8.17
C VAL A 11 0.81 6.87 9.27
N SER A 12 0.20 6.74 10.43
CA SER A 12 0.74 5.97 11.54
C SER A 12 -0.11 4.72 11.81
N LEU A 13 0.54 3.69 12.33
CA LEU A 13 -0.11 2.41 12.60
C LEU A 13 -1.30 2.53 13.57
N ASP A 14 -1.35 3.60 14.35
CA ASP A 14 -2.45 3.89 15.29
C ASP A 14 -3.65 4.60 14.63
N GLY A 15 -3.70 4.66 13.30
CA GLY A 15 -4.85 5.13 12.54
C GLY A 15 -4.94 6.64 12.35
N LYS A 16 -3.80 7.34 12.31
CA LYS A 16 -3.77 8.79 12.06
C LYS A 16 -3.07 9.14 10.77
N LEU A 17 -3.57 10.15 10.09
CA LEU A 17 -2.83 10.89 9.08
C LEU A 17 -2.12 12.06 9.76
N ASN A 18 -0.83 12.18 9.55
CA ASN A 18 0.02 13.19 10.17
C ASN A 18 0.73 14.03 9.12
N ALA A 19 0.84 15.33 9.35
CA ALA A 19 1.75 16.20 8.63
C ALA A 19 3.12 16.20 9.33
N ILE A 20 4.19 16.11 8.55
CA ILE A 20 5.56 16.04 9.04
C ILE A 20 6.28 17.31 8.62
N GLY A 21 6.73 18.07 9.60
CA GLY A 21 7.51 19.31 9.36
C GLY A 21 8.97 19.02 9.00
N ASP A 22 9.65 19.98 8.37
CA ASP A 22 11.07 19.88 8.01
C ASP A 22 11.98 19.72 9.23
N ASP A 23 11.52 20.15 10.41
CA ASP A 23 12.20 19.97 11.70
C ASP A 23 11.93 18.60 12.34
N GLY A 24 11.18 17.72 11.67
CA GLY A 24 10.76 16.42 12.18
C GLY A 24 9.55 16.48 13.11
N SER A 25 8.92 17.63 13.29
CA SER A 25 7.68 17.73 14.05
C SER A 25 6.56 16.93 13.41
N VAL A 26 5.73 16.28 14.24
CA VAL A 26 4.59 15.45 13.79
C VAL A 26 3.31 16.10 14.27
N THR A 27 2.47 16.53 13.34
CA THR A 27 1.18 17.16 13.63
C THR A 27 0.04 16.27 13.14
N PRO A 28 -0.80 15.71 14.02
CA PRO A 28 -1.97 14.95 13.59
C PRO A 28 -2.94 15.84 12.80
N VAL A 29 -3.37 15.33 11.64
CA VAL A 29 -4.35 15.99 10.74
C VAL A 29 -5.73 15.38 10.92
N VAL A 30 -5.80 14.04 10.84
CA VAL A 30 -7.06 13.29 10.96
C VAL A 30 -6.81 12.04 11.79
N ASP A 31 -7.69 11.76 12.75
CA ASP A 31 -7.79 10.47 13.44
C ASP A 31 -8.91 9.64 12.80
N MET A 32 -8.53 8.55 12.14
CA MET A 32 -9.46 7.71 11.37
C MET A 32 -10.03 6.54 12.19
N LYS A 33 -9.60 6.36 13.44
CA LYS A 33 -10.13 5.29 14.32
C LYS A 33 -11.63 5.35 14.49
N ALA A 34 -12.21 6.54 14.46
CA ALA A 34 -13.67 6.71 14.58
C ALA A 34 -14.44 6.16 13.37
N LEU A 35 -13.78 5.95 12.23
CA LEU A 35 -14.42 5.45 11.01
C LEU A 35 -14.50 3.93 10.96
N ASP A 36 -13.42 3.23 11.31
CA ASP A 36 -13.39 1.78 11.18
C ASP A 36 -12.75 1.04 12.38
N GLY A 37 -12.18 1.77 13.34
CA GLY A 37 -11.55 1.19 14.54
C GLY A 37 -10.20 0.50 14.30
N PHE A 38 -9.69 0.53 13.07
CA PHE A 38 -8.50 -0.19 12.67
C PHE A 38 -7.26 0.71 12.62
N GLY A 39 -6.10 0.10 12.45
CA GLY A 39 -4.86 0.80 12.12
C GLY A 39 -4.80 1.16 10.64
N CYS A 40 -3.79 1.96 10.26
CA CYS A 40 -3.52 2.30 8.87
C CYS A 40 -2.20 1.71 8.42
N ASN A 41 -2.12 1.33 7.15
CA ASN A 41 -0.92 0.78 6.54
C ASN A 41 -0.34 1.77 5.52
N ASP A 42 -0.52 1.53 4.25
CA ASP A 42 0.02 2.37 3.19
C ASP A 42 -0.96 3.43 2.70
N MET A 43 -0.42 4.45 2.02
CA MET A 43 -1.19 5.54 1.46
C MET A 43 -0.62 6.06 0.14
N VAL A 44 -1.47 6.67 -0.66
CA VAL A 44 -1.08 7.49 -1.80
C VAL A 44 -1.85 8.82 -1.79
N VAL A 45 -1.21 9.87 -2.28
CA VAL A 45 -1.83 11.20 -2.45
C VAL A 45 -2.00 11.47 -3.94
N ASP A 46 -3.18 11.93 -4.34
CA ASP A 46 -3.42 12.36 -5.72
C ASP A 46 -3.06 13.83 -5.97
N ALA A 47 -3.17 14.24 -7.24
CA ALA A 47 -2.86 15.62 -7.65
C ALA A 47 -3.80 16.68 -7.07
N GLN A 48 -4.94 16.28 -6.53
CA GLN A 48 -5.90 17.15 -5.83
C GLN A 48 -5.63 17.26 -4.33
N GLY A 49 -4.61 16.54 -3.82
CA GLY A 49 -4.27 16.49 -2.40
C GLY A 49 -5.15 15.54 -1.59
N ARG A 50 -5.92 14.68 -2.26
CA ARG A 50 -6.71 13.65 -1.60
C ARG A 50 -5.81 12.48 -1.22
N SER A 51 -5.90 12.01 0.02
CA SER A 51 -5.11 10.88 0.52
C SER A 51 -5.97 9.63 0.59
N TYR A 52 -5.58 8.59 -0.14
CA TYR A 52 -6.20 7.26 -0.09
C TYR A 52 -5.36 6.37 0.81
N ILE A 53 -5.97 5.83 1.85
CA ILE A 53 -5.29 5.16 2.95
C ILE A 53 -5.88 3.76 3.13
N GLY A 54 -5.03 2.74 3.09
CA GLY A 54 -5.41 1.37 3.43
C GLY A 54 -5.49 1.20 4.94
N SER A 55 -6.63 0.72 5.45
CA SER A 55 -6.72 0.27 6.84
C SER A 55 -6.39 -1.21 6.97
N TYR A 56 -6.05 -1.66 8.16
CA TYR A 56 -5.86 -3.08 8.43
C TYR A 56 -6.42 -3.46 9.79
N GLN A 57 -7.03 -4.64 9.83
CA GLN A 57 -7.44 -5.26 11.08
C GLN A 57 -6.28 -6.11 11.61
N LEU A 58 -5.87 -5.84 12.84
CA LEU A 58 -4.94 -6.73 13.53
C LEU A 58 -5.68 -8.00 13.96
N LEU A 59 -4.96 -9.11 13.88
CA LEU A 59 -5.36 -10.32 14.59
C LEU A 59 -5.12 -10.13 16.10
N ASP A 60 -5.79 -10.93 16.91
CA ASP A 60 -5.58 -10.93 18.36
C ASP A 60 -4.11 -11.19 18.69
N GLU A 61 -3.67 -10.70 19.85
CA GLU A 61 -2.28 -10.86 20.31
C GLU A 61 -1.83 -12.33 20.26
N GLY A 62 -0.71 -12.58 19.62
CA GLY A 62 -0.16 -13.92 19.43
C GLY A 62 -0.70 -14.69 18.23
N GLN A 63 -1.68 -14.15 17.51
CA GLN A 63 -2.15 -14.75 16.26
C GLN A 63 -1.35 -14.20 15.05
N HIS A 64 -1.17 -15.04 14.04
CA HIS A 64 -0.52 -14.68 12.79
C HIS A 64 -1.43 -15.01 11.62
N PRO A 65 -1.41 -14.19 10.56
CA PRO A 65 -2.10 -14.52 9.33
C PRO A 65 -1.60 -15.86 8.75
N GLY A 66 -2.53 -16.67 8.29
CA GLY A 66 -2.22 -17.97 7.68
C GLY A 66 -3.47 -18.73 7.28
N PRO A 67 -3.35 -19.91 6.70
CA PRO A 67 -4.51 -20.71 6.34
C PRO A 67 -5.44 -20.93 7.52
N GLY A 68 -6.69 -20.48 7.39
CA GLY A 68 -7.70 -20.56 8.43
C GLY A 68 -7.66 -19.47 9.51
N ASN A 69 -6.70 -18.54 9.45
CA ASN A 69 -6.58 -17.42 10.36
C ASN A 69 -6.21 -16.14 9.58
N MET A 70 -7.15 -15.66 8.78
CA MET A 70 -6.97 -14.44 8.00
C MET A 70 -7.54 -13.24 8.76
N PRO A 71 -6.90 -12.06 8.68
CA PRO A 71 -7.50 -10.83 9.15
C PRO A 71 -8.88 -10.63 8.53
N GLY A 72 -9.76 -9.96 9.25
CA GLY A 72 -11.04 -9.53 8.71
C GLY A 72 -10.89 -8.57 7.53
N PHE A 73 -12.02 -8.24 6.91
CA PHE A 73 -12.01 -7.25 5.84
C PHE A 73 -11.66 -5.85 6.36
N SER A 74 -10.88 -5.15 5.57
CA SER A 74 -10.42 -3.80 5.79
C SER A 74 -11.02 -2.83 4.77
N HIS A 75 -10.62 -1.57 4.81
CA HIS A 75 -11.20 -0.49 4.02
C HIS A 75 -10.13 0.33 3.31
N ILE A 76 -10.54 1.08 2.28
CA ILE A 76 -9.81 2.24 1.81
C ILE A 76 -10.53 3.49 2.32
N ILE A 77 -9.81 4.32 3.04
CA ILE A 77 -10.27 5.59 3.58
C ILE A 77 -9.77 6.71 2.68
N LEU A 78 -10.67 7.60 2.27
CA LEU A 78 -10.33 8.84 1.59
C LEU A 78 -10.32 9.97 2.61
N VAL A 79 -9.20 10.69 2.69
CA VAL A 79 -9.08 11.96 3.41
C VAL A 79 -8.99 13.08 2.41
N GLN A 80 -9.90 14.04 2.49
CA GLN A 80 -9.94 15.24 1.65
C GLN A 80 -8.97 16.31 2.19
N PRO A 81 -8.56 17.29 1.36
CA PRO A 81 -7.70 18.40 1.80
C PRO A 81 -8.28 19.24 2.96
N ASP A 82 -9.60 19.26 3.13
CA ASP A 82 -10.27 19.94 4.25
C ASP A 82 -10.28 19.13 5.55
N GLY A 83 -9.65 17.95 5.55
CA GLY A 83 -9.60 17.04 6.70
C GLY A 83 -10.83 16.13 6.86
N SER A 84 -11.85 16.26 6.01
CA SER A 84 -12.97 15.33 6.02
C SER A 84 -12.52 13.93 5.56
N ALA A 85 -13.04 12.88 6.20
CA ALA A 85 -12.64 11.51 5.92
C ALA A 85 -13.86 10.60 5.77
N ARG A 86 -13.78 9.65 4.84
CA ARG A 86 -14.82 8.64 4.61
C ARG A 86 -14.26 7.35 4.02
N ILE A 87 -14.95 6.24 4.25
CA ILE A 87 -14.65 4.96 3.58
C ILE A 87 -15.11 5.06 2.12
N VAL A 88 -14.23 4.70 1.17
CA VAL A 88 -14.50 4.70 -0.28
C VAL A 88 -14.41 3.32 -0.92
N ALA A 89 -13.83 2.33 -0.23
CA ALA A 89 -13.93 0.93 -0.58
C ALA A 89 -13.96 0.07 0.68
N ASP A 90 -14.80 -0.93 0.68
CA ASP A 90 -14.95 -1.90 1.75
C ASP A 90 -14.47 -3.30 1.32
N ARG A 91 -14.44 -4.26 2.27
CA ARG A 91 -14.12 -5.67 2.02
C ARG A 91 -12.79 -5.86 1.30
N MET A 92 -11.79 -5.07 1.66
CA MET A 92 -10.41 -5.23 1.21
C MET A 92 -9.71 -6.30 2.04
N THR A 93 -8.87 -7.10 1.40
CA THR A 93 -8.13 -8.18 2.07
C THR A 93 -6.69 -7.73 2.33
N PHE A 94 -6.51 -6.98 3.40
CA PHE A 94 -5.23 -6.37 3.79
C PHE A 94 -4.65 -5.49 2.68
N PRO A 95 -5.26 -4.31 2.43
CA PRO A 95 -4.75 -3.36 1.45
C PRO A 95 -3.37 -2.88 1.87
N ASN A 96 -2.43 -3.02 0.95
CA ASN A 96 -1.03 -2.66 1.08
C ASN A 96 -0.69 -1.59 0.03
N GLY A 97 0.52 -1.56 -0.53
CA GLY A 97 0.97 -0.53 -1.43
C GLY A 97 -0.06 -0.09 -2.49
N PRO A 98 -0.51 1.16 -2.48
CA PRO A 98 -1.37 1.72 -3.54
C PRO A 98 -0.59 2.54 -4.55
N VAL A 99 -1.15 2.66 -5.76
CA VAL A 99 -0.67 3.60 -6.78
C VAL A 99 -1.87 4.21 -7.52
N ILE A 100 -1.70 5.42 -8.02
CA ILE A 100 -2.66 6.07 -8.92
C ILE A 100 -2.01 6.17 -10.30
N SER A 101 -2.77 5.84 -11.36
CA SER A 101 -2.30 5.98 -12.74
C SER A 101 -1.88 7.42 -13.05
N PRO A 102 -0.93 7.63 -13.99
CA PRO A 102 -0.41 8.98 -14.27
C PRO A 102 -1.47 10.00 -14.73
N ASP A 103 -2.57 9.53 -15.31
CA ASP A 103 -3.71 10.35 -15.72
C ASP A 103 -4.68 10.64 -14.57
N GLY A 104 -4.44 10.07 -13.39
CA GLY A 104 -5.28 10.24 -12.20
C GLY A 104 -6.62 9.51 -12.22
N SER A 105 -6.86 8.65 -13.21
CA SER A 105 -8.16 8.01 -13.41
C SER A 105 -8.35 6.70 -12.67
N THR A 106 -7.26 5.99 -12.35
CA THR A 106 -7.30 4.64 -11.80
C THR A 106 -6.49 4.55 -10.51
N TYR A 107 -7.13 4.04 -9.46
CA TYR A 107 -6.48 3.63 -8.21
C TYR A 107 -6.24 2.14 -8.24
N ILE A 108 -5.01 1.70 -7.99
CA ILE A 108 -4.65 0.28 -7.92
C ILE A 108 -3.99 0.00 -6.58
N VAL A 109 -4.37 -1.09 -5.94
CA VAL A 109 -3.91 -1.46 -4.61
C VAL A 109 -3.56 -2.94 -4.52
N ALA A 110 -2.48 -3.25 -3.82
CA ALA A 110 -2.13 -4.60 -3.45
C ALA A 110 -3.10 -5.12 -2.37
N GLU A 111 -3.71 -6.28 -2.59
CA GLU A 111 -4.42 -7.02 -1.55
C GLU A 111 -3.57 -8.24 -1.15
N THR A 112 -2.75 -8.07 -0.11
CA THR A 112 -1.69 -9.02 0.27
C THR A 112 -2.21 -10.44 0.45
N PHE A 113 -3.24 -10.63 1.25
CA PHE A 113 -3.76 -11.97 1.54
C PHE A 113 -4.77 -12.47 0.49
N ALA A 114 -5.11 -11.65 -0.50
CA ALA A 114 -5.85 -12.09 -1.67
C ALA A 114 -4.92 -12.44 -2.85
N ASN A 115 -3.60 -12.25 -2.72
CA ASN A 115 -2.58 -12.53 -3.74
C ASN A 115 -2.85 -11.84 -5.08
N ARG A 116 -3.39 -10.61 -5.05
CA ARG A 116 -3.80 -9.90 -6.26
C ARG A 116 -3.61 -8.39 -6.15
N LEU A 117 -3.68 -7.75 -7.30
CA LEU A 117 -3.86 -6.31 -7.44
C LEU A 117 -5.31 -6.02 -7.81
N THR A 118 -5.92 -5.06 -7.13
CA THR A 118 -7.31 -4.64 -7.36
C THR A 118 -7.32 -3.20 -7.83
N ALA A 119 -8.08 -2.92 -8.89
CA ALA A 119 -8.23 -1.58 -9.45
C ALA A 119 -9.64 -1.02 -9.24
N PHE A 120 -9.71 0.30 -9.19
CA PHE A 120 -10.93 1.10 -9.14
C PHE A 120 -10.79 2.29 -10.07
N ASP A 121 -11.88 2.76 -10.63
CA ASP A 121 -11.94 4.06 -11.26
C ASP A 121 -12.14 5.14 -10.20
N ILE A 122 -11.46 6.29 -10.37
CA ILE A 122 -11.54 7.43 -9.44
C ILE A 122 -12.55 8.44 -9.99
N GLU A 123 -13.61 8.68 -9.25
CA GLU A 123 -14.61 9.71 -9.57
C GLU A 123 -14.13 11.13 -9.20
N ALA A 124 -14.80 12.15 -9.73
CA ALA A 124 -14.43 13.53 -9.49
C ALA A 124 -14.39 13.93 -8.00
N ASP A 125 -15.26 13.34 -7.17
CA ASP A 125 -15.31 13.54 -5.73
C ASP A 125 -14.32 12.67 -4.94
N GLY A 126 -13.52 11.83 -5.64
CA GLY A 126 -12.58 10.86 -5.06
C GLY A 126 -13.19 9.51 -4.68
N SER A 127 -14.48 9.27 -4.99
CA SER A 127 -15.06 7.95 -4.80
C SER A 127 -14.38 6.90 -5.67
N LEU A 128 -14.23 5.68 -5.14
CA LEU A 128 -13.70 4.53 -5.85
C LEU A 128 -14.86 3.67 -6.35
N VAL A 129 -14.95 3.49 -7.67
CA VAL A 129 -16.03 2.74 -8.32
C VAL A 129 -15.46 1.66 -9.25
N ASN A 130 -16.31 0.84 -9.83
CA ASN A 130 -15.93 -0.18 -10.83
C ASN A 130 -14.79 -1.10 -10.37
N ARG A 131 -14.87 -1.61 -9.13
CA ARG A 131 -13.90 -2.56 -8.58
C ARG A 131 -13.69 -3.74 -9.51
N ARG A 132 -12.42 -4.02 -9.84
CA ARG A 132 -12.01 -5.13 -10.70
C ARG A 132 -10.66 -5.71 -10.29
N VAL A 133 -10.41 -6.97 -10.60
CA VAL A 133 -9.07 -7.55 -10.49
C VAL A 133 -8.21 -6.95 -11.60
N TRP A 134 -7.12 -6.28 -11.23
CA TRP A 134 -6.13 -5.77 -12.17
C TRP A 134 -5.15 -6.87 -12.59
N ALA A 135 -4.69 -7.67 -11.61
CA ALA A 135 -3.88 -8.85 -11.85
C ALA A 135 -4.04 -9.85 -10.70
N ASP A 136 -4.14 -11.13 -11.02
CA ASP A 136 -3.98 -12.23 -10.08
C ASP A 136 -2.51 -12.64 -10.10
N LEU A 137 -1.84 -12.59 -8.95
CA LEU A 137 -0.39 -12.79 -8.88
C LEU A 137 -0.01 -14.19 -8.38
N GLY A 138 -0.93 -14.90 -7.74
CA GLY A 138 -0.64 -16.17 -7.08
C GLY A 138 0.41 -16.07 -5.95
N ALA A 139 0.77 -14.85 -5.56
CA ALA A 139 1.76 -14.53 -4.52
C ALA A 139 1.33 -13.26 -3.79
N PRO A 140 1.65 -13.12 -2.48
CA PRO A 140 1.26 -11.96 -1.69
C PRO A 140 2.00 -10.69 -2.15
N PRO A 141 1.32 -9.67 -2.69
CA PRO A 141 1.94 -8.38 -3.01
C PRO A 141 2.05 -7.49 -1.78
N ASP A 142 3.06 -6.60 -1.79
CA ASP A 142 3.25 -5.55 -0.81
C ASP A 142 3.31 -4.18 -1.52
N GLY A 143 4.33 -3.36 -1.35
CA GLY A 143 4.47 -2.07 -2.00
C GLY A 143 4.61 -2.19 -3.53
N ILE A 144 3.95 -1.28 -4.26
CA ILE A 144 3.94 -1.28 -5.73
C ILE A 144 4.27 0.10 -6.29
N THR A 145 4.76 0.14 -7.52
CA THR A 145 4.96 1.38 -8.28
C THR A 145 4.72 1.15 -9.77
N MET A 146 4.09 2.13 -10.46
CA MET A 146 3.80 2.06 -11.88
C MET A 146 4.93 2.67 -12.69
N ASP A 147 5.31 2.01 -13.78
CA ASP A 147 6.28 2.54 -14.73
C ASP A 147 5.61 3.23 -15.93
N GLN A 148 6.44 3.82 -16.81
CA GLN A 148 5.97 4.58 -17.97
C GLN A 148 5.29 3.71 -19.04
N GLU A 149 5.47 2.39 -19.00
CA GLU A 149 4.79 1.44 -19.91
C GLU A 149 3.45 0.95 -19.34
N GLY A 150 3.04 1.46 -18.17
CA GLY A 150 1.83 1.05 -17.47
C GLY A 150 1.95 -0.30 -16.77
N CYS A 151 3.16 -0.87 -16.66
CA CYS A 151 3.40 -2.05 -15.84
C CYS A 151 3.59 -1.67 -14.38
N LEU A 152 3.30 -2.60 -13.49
CA LEU A 152 3.55 -2.44 -12.06
C LEU A 152 4.75 -3.27 -11.62
N TRP A 153 5.73 -2.62 -10.99
CA TRP A 153 6.68 -3.29 -10.14
C TRP A 153 6.03 -3.56 -8.79
N VAL A 154 6.12 -4.80 -8.35
CA VAL A 154 5.45 -5.31 -7.15
C VAL A 154 6.48 -5.97 -6.25
N ALA A 155 6.59 -5.51 -5.02
CA ALA A 155 7.34 -6.22 -3.98
C ALA A 155 6.57 -7.48 -3.58
N VAL A 156 7.27 -8.62 -3.54
CA VAL A 156 6.71 -9.91 -3.14
C VAL A 156 7.50 -10.42 -1.94
N PRO A 157 7.03 -10.23 -0.71
CA PRO A 157 7.70 -10.68 0.49
C PRO A 157 7.51 -12.20 0.70
N TYR A 158 7.83 -12.97 -0.33
CA TYR A 158 7.51 -14.39 -0.43
C TYR A 158 8.11 -15.23 0.72
N TYR A 159 9.13 -14.69 1.35
CA TYR A 159 9.83 -15.34 2.43
C TYR A 159 8.97 -15.65 3.66
N ILE A 160 7.92 -14.85 3.88
CA ILE A 160 6.95 -15.08 4.96
C ILE A 160 6.18 -16.39 4.74
N TYR A 161 6.10 -16.86 3.48
CA TYR A 161 5.31 -18.01 3.05
C TYR A 161 6.15 -19.17 2.46
N GLY A 162 7.50 -19.09 2.52
CA GLY A 162 8.39 -20.18 2.17
C GLY A 162 8.84 -20.25 0.71
N GLY A 163 8.79 -19.13 -0.03
CA GLY A 163 9.30 -19.05 -1.40
C GLY A 163 10.42 -18.00 -1.57
N PRO A 164 10.99 -17.83 -2.75
CA PRO A 164 11.96 -16.77 -3.02
C PRO A 164 11.25 -15.43 -2.99
N GLY A 165 11.77 -14.47 -2.20
CA GLY A 165 11.36 -13.07 -2.22
C GLY A 165 11.87 -12.37 -3.47
N GLY A 166 11.38 -11.18 -3.74
CA GLY A 166 11.86 -10.37 -4.85
C GLY A 166 10.87 -9.32 -5.31
N PHE A 167 11.08 -8.88 -6.53
CA PHE A 167 10.22 -7.92 -7.20
C PHE A 167 9.83 -8.48 -8.55
N ILE A 168 8.56 -8.37 -8.91
CA ILE A 168 8.05 -8.76 -10.23
C ILE A 168 7.52 -7.53 -10.94
N ARG A 169 7.72 -7.48 -12.25
CA ARG A 169 7.13 -6.49 -13.14
C ARG A 169 5.95 -7.13 -13.87
N VAL A 170 4.77 -6.58 -13.69
CA VAL A 170 3.51 -7.21 -14.12
C VAL A 170 2.72 -6.27 -15.03
N ARG A 171 2.17 -6.79 -16.11
CA ARG A 171 1.14 -6.11 -16.92
C ARG A 171 -0.24 -6.33 -16.35
N GLU A 172 -1.18 -5.46 -16.70
CA GLU A 172 -2.60 -5.71 -16.46
C GLU A 172 -2.99 -7.07 -17.03
N GLY A 173 -3.74 -7.83 -16.24
CA GLY A 173 -4.06 -9.23 -16.56
C GLY A 173 -3.14 -10.27 -15.96
N GLY A 174 -1.99 -9.87 -15.33
CA GLY A 174 -1.15 -10.76 -14.54
C GLY A 174 0.07 -11.34 -15.25
N GLU A 175 0.37 -10.95 -16.49
CA GLU A 175 1.60 -11.39 -17.18
C GLU A 175 2.83 -10.80 -16.48
N VAL A 176 3.70 -11.65 -15.93
CA VAL A 176 5.00 -11.26 -15.38
C VAL A 176 5.99 -11.09 -16.53
N VAL A 177 6.44 -9.86 -16.75
CA VAL A 177 7.33 -9.50 -17.88
C VAL A 177 8.77 -9.30 -17.48
N ASP A 178 9.04 -9.13 -16.18
CA ASP A 178 10.39 -9.02 -15.64
C ASP A 178 10.43 -9.44 -14.17
N ARG A 179 11.62 -9.76 -13.64
CA ARG A 179 11.79 -10.24 -12.27
C ARG A 179 13.17 -9.89 -11.71
N ILE A 180 13.19 -9.56 -10.43
CA ILE A 180 14.42 -9.40 -9.62
C ILE A 180 14.29 -10.33 -8.43
N ASP A 181 15.00 -11.45 -8.49
CA ASP A 181 15.03 -12.42 -7.38
C ASP A 181 15.97 -11.94 -6.28
N ILE A 182 15.55 -12.07 -5.04
CA ILE A 182 16.31 -11.64 -3.87
C ILE A 182 16.40 -12.80 -2.88
N ASP A 183 17.61 -13.21 -2.58
CA ASP A 183 17.89 -14.26 -1.61
C ASP A 183 18.19 -13.69 -0.22
N GLY A 184 17.60 -14.26 0.82
CA GLY A 184 17.89 -13.94 2.22
C GLY A 184 17.26 -12.65 2.74
N TYR A 185 16.43 -11.97 1.95
CA TYR A 185 15.73 -10.75 2.33
C TYR A 185 14.25 -10.83 1.97
N ALA A 186 13.42 -10.20 2.77
CA ALA A 186 12.03 -9.95 2.44
C ALA A 186 11.92 -8.59 1.72
N SER A 187 11.14 -8.56 0.64
CA SER A 187 10.92 -7.37 -0.20
C SER A 187 9.59 -6.73 0.18
N TYR A 188 9.60 -5.47 0.64
CA TYR A 188 8.42 -4.82 1.19
C TYR A 188 7.89 -3.67 0.34
N ALA A 189 8.77 -2.88 -0.30
CA ALA A 189 8.32 -1.76 -1.12
C ALA A 189 9.28 -1.47 -2.25
N CYS A 190 8.77 -0.85 -3.30
CA CYS A 190 9.58 -0.30 -4.39
C CYS A 190 9.00 1.02 -4.86
N THR A 191 9.87 1.85 -5.41
CA THR A 191 9.46 3.10 -6.06
C THR A 191 10.39 3.46 -7.20
N LEU A 192 9.85 4.13 -8.21
CA LEU A 192 10.64 4.72 -9.28
C LEU A 192 11.04 6.15 -8.89
N GLY A 193 12.24 6.56 -9.27
CA GLY A 193 12.77 7.88 -8.96
C GLY A 193 14.00 8.23 -9.77
N GLY A 194 14.78 9.22 -9.29
CA GLY A 194 15.88 9.82 -10.02
C GLY A 194 15.41 10.86 -11.04
N ALA A 195 16.36 11.61 -11.63
CA ALA A 195 16.05 12.75 -12.50
C ALA A 195 15.19 12.37 -13.73
N GLU A 196 15.31 11.14 -14.21
CA GLU A 196 14.56 10.64 -15.37
C GLU A 196 13.49 9.63 -15.00
N MET A 197 13.19 9.43 -13.71
CA MET A 197 12.26 8.40 -13.20
C MET A 197 12.57 6.98 -13.72
N LYS A 198 13.88 6.67 -13.89
CA LYS A 198 14.37 5.38 -14.42
C LYS A 198 15.12 4.55 -13.38
N THR A 199 15.27 5.04 -12.17
CA THR A 199 15.92 4.31 -11.09
C THR A 199 14.85 3.64 -10.24
N LEU A 200 14.89 2.32 -10.16
CA LEU A 200 14.02 1.55 -9.28
C LEU A 200 14.72 1.40 -7.91
N PHE A 201 14.12 1.96 -6.88
CA PHE A 201 14.54 1.81 -5.49
C PHE A 201 13.79 0.64 -4.87
N LEU A 202 14.53 -0.24 -4.18
CA LEU A 202 14.02 -1.46 -3.59
C LEU A 202 14.20 -1.42 -2.07
N CYS A 203 13.12 -1.54 -1.33
CA CYS A 203 13.11 -1.60 0.14
C CYS A 203 13.05 -3.05 0.60
N GLN A 204 14.05 -3.47 1.35
CA GLN A 204 14.20 -4.84 1.80
C GLN A 204 14.65 -4.87 3.27
N SER A 205 14.34 -5.97 3.95
CA SER A 205 14.89 -6.24 5.27
C SER A 205 15.34 -7.69 5.37
N THR A 206 16.35 -7.95 6.18
CA THR A 206 16.66 -9.33 6.55
C THR A 206 15.45 -9.93 7.22
N LEU A 207 15.21 -11.21 7.01
CA LEU A 207 14.23 -11.94 7.78
C LEU A 207 14.57 -11.82 9.25
N ILE A 208 13.74 -11.06 9.90
CA ILE A 208 13.85 -10.88 11.33
C ILE A 208 13.01 -11.98 11.96
N GLY A 209 13.67 -12.92 12.61
CA GLY A 209 12.99 -13.79 13.54
C GLY A 209 12.24 -12.92 14.56
N ARG A 210 11.11 -13.41 15.08
CA ARG A 210 10.21 -12.75 16.03
C ARG A 210 10.86 -11.94 17.14
N GLU A 211 12.11 -12.24 17.50
CA GLU A 211 12.86 -11.64 18.61
C GLU A 211 13.27 -10.17 18.41
N ARG A 212 13.22 -9.65 17.18
CA ARG A 212 13.60 -8.26 16.89
C ARG A 212 12.44 -7.26 16.78
N PHE A 213 11.19 -7.70 16.82
CA PHE A 213 10.02 -6.83 16.94
C PHE A 213 9.65 -6.51 18.41
N GLN A 214 10.31 -7.12 19.36
CA GLN A 214 10.24 -6.67 20.76
C GLN A 214 11.33 -5.59 20.90
N GLY A 215 10.91 -4.32 20.69
CA GLY A 215 11.80 -3.19 20.77
C GLY A 215 12.54 -3.12 22.12
N ASP A 216 13.82 -2.87 22.03
CA ASP A 216 14.60 -2.26 23.11
C ASP A 216 14.24 -0.79 23.25
#